data_c0cbddc2356d9616ea41b7ce71c79bf6
#
_entry.id   c0cbddc2356d9616ea41b7ce71c79bf6
#
_cell.length_a   1.000
_cell.length_b   1.000
_cell.length_c   1.000
_cell.angle_alpha   90.00
_cell.angle_beta   90.00
_cell.angle_gamma   90.00
#
_symmetry.space_group_name_H-M   'P 1'
#
loop_
_entity.id
_entity.type
_entity.pdbx_description
1 polymer ?
#
loop_
_entity_poly.entity_id
_entity_poly.type
_entity_poly.pdbx_seq_one_letter_code
_entity_poly.pdbx_strand_id
1 'polypeptide(L)'
;MKKIKAILCVFLLALLMTSSTKTTTIFVIGDSTAAEKGNYKTSPERGWGMVLQGCFDDRIIVDNHAVNGRSSLSFINEGRWQKVLDKIQPGDYVFIQFGHNDEKPKPDRHTDPGSTFDANLAKYVNETRAKGGIPVLFNAVVRRCYYSGELKNDDDEKLRNKKYDGKELINSDTLIDTHGAYVVAPRHVAKALNVPFVDATKVTHDIETSMGIEGSRKLHMLFLPGENPQVPAGKKDNTHYNIYGARIVANALADEIGKQVPALKKHVRHFDHVVSQEGRGDFFTLQEAVDAIPAGKKTTVLILGGEWKKPARMDGKKIRFVKYFGATIR
;
A
#
# COMPACT_ATOMS: atom_id res chain seq x y z
N MET A 1 -7.18 -55.09 -59.92
CA MET A 1 -7.77 -53.96 -59.21
C MET A 1 -7.19 -53.92 -57.81
N LYS A 2 -6.15 -53.11 -57.61
CA LYS A 2 -5.48 -52.96 -56.31
C LYS A 2 -6.15 -51.81 -55.53
N LYS A 3 -6.72 -52.10 -54.36
CA LYS A 3 -7.26 -51.09 -53.45
C LYS A 3 -6.14 -50.42 -52.71
N ILE A 4 -5.93 -49.14 -52.95
CA ILE A 4 -5.03 -48.26 -52.19
C ILE A 4 -5.77 -47.85 -50.95
N LYS A 5 -5.30 -48.31 -49.78
CA LYS A 5 -5.77 -47.82 -48.50
C LYS A 5 -5.01 -46.50 -48.17
N ALA A 6 -5.71 -45.38 -48.22
CA ALA A 6 -5.19 -44.13 -47.74
C ALA A 6 -5.18 -44.15 -46.19
N ILE A 7 -4.01 -44.13 -45.60
CA ILE A 7 -3.82 -43.91 -44.13
C ILE A 7 -3.85 -42.41 -43.90
N LEU A 8 -4.96 -41.95 -43.34
CA LEU A 8 -5.12 -40.57 -42.86
C LEU A 8 -4.35 -40.44 -41.53
N CYS A 9 -3.12 -39.95 -41.57
CA CYS A 9 -2.39 -39.55 -40.34
C CYS A 9 -3.02 -38.24 -39.85
N VAL A 10 -3.89 -38.37 -38.84
CA VAL A 10 -4.36 -37.23 -38.06
C VAL A 10 -3.21 -36.86 -37.10
N PHE A 11 -2.44 -35.88 -37.49
CA PHE A 11 -1.51 -35.19 -36.55
C PHE A 11 -2.37 -34.41 -35.56
N LEU A 12 -2.62 -35.03 -34.40
CA LEU A 12 -3.14 -34.34 -33.21
C LEU A 12 -2.01 -33.45 -32.71
N LEU A 13 -1.97 -32.20 -33.19
CA LEU A 13 -1.15 -31.16 -32.59
C LEU A 13 -1.76 -30.89 -31.21
N ALA A 14 -1.27 -31.59 -30.18
CA ALA A 14 -1.49 -31.20 -28.81
C ALA A 14 -0.78 -29.84 -28.63
N LEU A 15 -1.53 -28.74 -28.83
CA LEU A 15 -1.14 -27.46 -28.30
C LEU A 15 -1.02 -27.63 -26.79
N LEU A 16 0.19 -27.90 -26.32
CA LEU A 16 0.57 -27.63 -24.94
C LEU A 16 0.41 -26.12 -24.73
N MET A 17 -0.82 -25.71 -24.44
CA MET A 17 -1.07 -24.42 -23.82
C MET A 17 -0.35 -24.51 -22.47
N THR A 18 0.94 -24.15 -22.45
CA THR A 18 1.56 -23.69 -21.22
C THR A 18 0.73 -22.48 -20.81
N SER A 19 -0.28 -22.71 -19.97
CA SER A 19 -0.99 -21.65 -19.30
C SER A 19 0.05 -20.91 -18.46
N SER A 20 0.76 -19.99 -19.12
CA SER A 20 1.44 -18.92 -18.41
C SER A 20 0.35 -18.27 -17.59
N THR A 21 0.34 -18.51 -16.30
CA THR A 21 -0.63 -17.88 -15.40
C THR A 21 -0.37 -16.40 -15.50
N LYS A 22 -1.23 -15.71 -16.29
CA LYS A 22 -1.11 -14.28 -16.53
C LYS A 22 -1.08 -13.57 -15.17
N THR A 23 0.01 -12.90 -14.87
CA THR A 23 0.09 -11.99 -13.71
C THR A 23 -0.78 -10.77 -13.99
N THR A 24 -1.41 -10.25 -12.95
CA THR A 24 -2.19 -9.01 -13.02
C THR A 24 -1.44 -7.94 -12.23
N THR A 25 -1.30 -6.76 -12.81
CA THR A 25 -0.64 -5.64 -12.13
C THR A 25 -1.67 -4.78 -11.40
N ILE A 26 -1.33 -4.38 -10.18
CA ILE A 26 -2.00 -3.33 -9.42
C ILE A 26 -1.07 -2.12 -9.42
N PHE A 27 -1.44 -1.09 -10.17
CA PHE A 27 -0.78 0.22 -10.08
C PHE A 27 -1.37 0.98 -8.91
N VAL A 28 -0.52 1.45 -7.99
CA VAL A 28 -0.96 2.32 -6.89
C VAL A 28 -0.53 3.75 -7.20
N ILE A 29 -1.48 4.67 -7.30
CA ILE A 29 -1.20 6.09 -7.41
C ILE A 29 -1.73 6.83 -6.18
N GLY A 30 -0.98 7.81 -5.71
CA GLY A 30 -1.34 8.50 -4.48
C GLY A 30 -0.23 9.38 -3.92
N ASP A 31 -0.40 9.71 -2.67
CA ASP A 31 0.45 10.61 -1.90
C ASP A 31 1.49 9.88 -1.01
N SER A 32 2.04 10.60 -0.04
CA SER A 32 3.09 10.11 0.86
C SER A 32 2.67 8.95 1.75
N THR A 33 1.38 8.78 2.03
CA THR A 33 0.89 7.71 2.90
C THR A 33 0.93 6.34 2.23
N ALA A 34 0.89 6.33 0.88
CA ALA A 34 1.04 5.11 0.06
C ALA A 34 2.44 4.95 -0.56
N ALA A 35 3.25 6.02 -0.61
CA ALA A 35 4.45 6.12 -1.43
C ALA A 35 5.59 5.15 -1.07
N GLU A 36 6.39 4.80 -2.09
CA GLU A 36 7.73 4.24 -1.90
C GLU A 36 8.62 5.22 -1.13
N LYS A 37 9.47 4.70 -0.24
CA LYS A 37 10.42 5.49 0.56
C LYS A 37 11.84 5.16 0.13
N GLY A 38 12.47 6.06 -0.62
CA GLY A 38 13.84 5.85 -1.12
C GLY A 38 14.91 5.71 -0.02
N ASN A 39 14.63 6.26 1.17
CA ASN A 39 15.51 6.20 2.34
C ASN A 39 15.22 5.02 3.29
N TYR A 40 14.60 3.95 2.80
CA TYR A 40 14.13 2.82 3.61
C TYR A 40 15.22 2.11 4.46
N LYS A 41 16.48 2.25 4.11
CA LYS A 41 17.60 1.69 4.89
C LYS A 41 17.94 2.53 6.14
N THR A 42 17.63 3.82 6.11
CA THR A 42 17.98 4.79 7.16
C THR A 42 16.78 5.41 7.85
N SER A 43 15.57 5.04 7.44
CA SER A 43 14.30 5.50 8.02
C SER A 43 13.33 4.34 8.18
N PRO A 44 12.59 4.25 9.29
CA PRO A 44 11.54 3.24 9.47
C PRO A 44 10.23 3.62 8.73
N GLU A 45 10.15 4.79 8.09
CA GLU A 45 8.96 5.26 7.38
C GLU A 45 8.64 4.37 6.18
N ARG A 46 7.36 3.96 6.06
CA ARG A 46 6.83 3.22 4.91
C ARG A 46 5.45 3.75 4.53
N GLY A 47 5.17 3.77 3.21
CA GLY A 47 3.80 3.90 2.75
C GLY A 47 3.10 2.54 2.76
N TRP A 48 1.77 2.55 2.96
CA TRP A 48 1.00 1.31 2.90
C TRP A 48 1.10 0.63 1.52
N GLY A 49 1.15 1.41 0.43
CA GLY A 49 1.34 0.90 -0.93
C GLY A 49 2.71 0.25 -1.15
N MET A 50 3.76 0.74 -0.46
CA MET A 50 5.10 0.16 -0.53
C MET A 50 5.15 -1.28 -0.03
N VAL A 51 4.38 -1.61 1.00
CA VAL A 51 4.37 -2.94 1.62
C VAL A 51 3.20 -3.81 1.16
N LEU A 52 2.35 -3.30 0.29
CA LEU A 52 1.13 -3.97 -0.19
C LEU A 52 1.42 -5.28 -0.94
N GLN A 53 2.58 -5.38 -1.61
CA GLN A 53 2.99 -6.62 -2.29
C GLN A 53 2.98 -7.83 -1.33
N GLY A 54 3.32 -7.63 -0.07
CA GLY A 54 3.30 -8.65 0.97
C GLY A 54 1.90 -9.14 1.38
N CYS A 55 0.83 -8.55 0.82
CA CYS A 55 -0.56 -8.89 1.12
C CYS A 55 -1.25 -9.68 -0.01
N PHE A 56 -0.53 -10.01 -1.08
CA PHE A 56 -1.06 -10.78 -2.21
C PHE A 56 -0.18 -11.99 -2.54
N ASP A 57 -0.73 -12.94 -3.29
CA ASP A 57 0.07 -14.02 -3.86
C ASP A 57 0.90 -13.54 -5.08
N ASP A 58 1.74 -14.42 -5.60
CA ASP A 58 2.70 -14.12 -6.67
C ASP A 58 2.06 -13.95 -8.08
N ARG A 59 0.73 -14.06 -8.19
CA ARG A 59 -0.02 -13.73 -9.40
C ARG A 59 -0.37 -12.26 -9.49
N ILE A 60 -0.23 -11.52 -8.39
CA ILE A 60 -0.45 -10.08 -8.32
C ILE A 60 0.90 -9.38 -8.20
N ILE A 61 1.16 -8.43 -9.09
CA ILE A 61 2.32 -7.54 -9.04
C ILE A 61 1.82 -6.17 -8.59
N VAL A 62 2.38 -5.63 -7.52
CA VAL A 62 2.10 -4.26 -7.07
C VAL A 62 3.18 -3.33 -7.61
N ASP A 63 2.80 -2.47 -8.56
CA ASP A 63 3.66 -1.39 -9.12
C ASP A 63 3.23 -0.06 -8.48
N ASN A 64 3.94 0.34 -7.42
CA ASN A 64 3.59 1.51 -6.63
C ASN A 64 4.22 2.78 -7.20
N HIS A 65 3.38 3.67 -7.71
CA HIS A 65 3.73 4.97 -8.27
C HIS A 65 3.38 6.16 -7.37
N ALA A 66 2.84 5.91 -6.17
CA ALA A 66 2.53 6.97 -5.22
C ALA A 66 3.79 7.75 -4.82
N VAL A 67 3.67 9.07 -4.64
CA VAL A 67 4.82 9.96 -4.41
C VAL A 67 4.52 10.97 -3.29
N ASN A 68 5.52 11.16 -2.42
CA ASN A 68 5.44 12.11 -1.31
C ASN A 68 5.01 13.51 -1.77
N GLY A 69 4.02 14.08 -1.07
CA GLY A 69 3.59 15.46 -1.26
C GLY A 69 2.74 15.72 -2.51
N ARG A 70 2.30 14.68 -3.23
CA ARG A 70 1.48 14.85 -4.45
C ARG A 70 0.00 14.81 -4.11
N SER A 71 -0.71 15.76 -4.72
CA SER A 71 -2.16 15.79 -4.81
C SER A 71 -2.62 15.15 -6.12
N SER A 72 -3.92 15.00 -6.30
CA SER A 72 -4.52 14.57 -7.56
C SER A 72 -4.12 15.49 -8.72
N LEU A 73 -4.03 16.81 -8.48
CA LEU A 73 -3.62 17.81 -9.46
C LEU A 73 -2.14 17.72 -9.81
N SER A 74 -1.26 17.78 -8.80
CA SER A 74 0.19 17.79 -9.03
C SER A 74 0.69 16.48 -9.66
N PHE A 75 0.06 15.36 -9.35
CA PHE A 75 0.40 14.06 -9.97
C PHE A 75 0.11 14.05 -11.48
N ILE A 76 -0.97 14.74 -11.93
CA ILE A 76 -1.27 14.95 -13.35
C ILE A 76 -0.26 15.91 -13.97
N ASN A 77 -0.09 17.09 -13.38
CA ASN A 77 0.70 18.20 -13.96
C ASN A 77 2.18 17.88 -14.09
N GLU A 78 2.72 17.01 -13.21
CA GLU A 78 4.10 16.52 -13.29
C GLU A 78 4.30 15.38 -14.30
N GLY A 79 3.27 14.99 -15.06
CA GLY A 79 3.31 13.89 -16.02
C GLY A 79 3.48 12.51 -15.38
N ARG A 80 3.24 12.38 -14.08
CA ARG A 80 3.34 11.10 -13.35
C ARG A 80 2.24 10.15 -13.75
N TRP A 81 1.03 10.69 -13.92
CA TRP A 81 -0.10 9.91 -14.38
C TRP A 81 0.13 9.32 -15.77
N GLN A 82 0.69 10.09 -16.70
CA GLN A 82 0.97 9.59 -18.04
C GLN A 82 1.91 8.38 -18.02
N LYS A 83 2.92 8.38 -17.15
CA LYS A 83 3.86 7.25 -16.99
C LYS A 83 3.18 5.97 -16.52
N VAL A 84 2.13 6.08 -15.71
CA VAL A 84 1.30 4.92 -15.28
C VAL A 84 0.40 4.49 -16.42
N LEU A 85 -0.29 5.45 -17.04
CA LEU A 85 -1.23 5.21 -18.13
C LEU A 85 -0.60 4.47 -19.32
N ASP A 86 0.67 4.73 -19.60
CA ASP A 86 1.44 4.08 -20.68
C ASP A 86 1.76 2.60 -20.38
N LYS A 87 1.70 2.19 -19.10
CA LYS A 87 1.98 0.82 -18.67
C LYS A 87 0.75 -0.07 -18.58
N ILE A 88 -0.44 0.52 -18.36
CA ILE A 88 -1.67 -0.21 -18.11
C ILE A 88 -1.99 -1.16 -19.27
N GLN A 89 -2.24 -2.42 -18.94
CA GLN A 89 -2.74 -3.44 -19.84
C GLN A 89 -4.18 -3.82 -19.49
N PRO A 90 -4.96 -4.31 -20.45
CA PRO A 90 -6.33 -4.78 -20.18
C PRO A 90 -6.38 -5.82 -19.05
N GLY A 91 -7.20 -5.54 -18.03
CA GLY A 91 -7.35 -6.37 -16.84
C GLY A 91 -6.44 -6.00 -15.66
N ASP A 92 -5.52 -5.03 -15.80
CA ASP A 92 -4.78 -4.47 -14.69
C ASP A 92 -5.67 -3.56 -13.83
N TYR A 93 -5.27 -3.36 -12.58
CA TYR A 93 -5.98 -2.48 -11.65
C TYR A 93 -5.21 -1.18 -11.43
N VAL A 94 -5.96 -0.10 -11.19
CA VAL A 94 -5.38 1.18 -10.72
C VAL A 94 -6.05 1.56 -9.41
N PHE A 95 -5.31 1.56 -8.33
CA PHE A 95 -5.73 2.02 -7.00
C PHE A 95 -5.39 3.49 -6.87
N ILE A 96 -6.40 4.33 -6.64
CA ILE A 96 -6.32 5.78 -6.69
C ILE A 96 -6.63 6.34 -5.31
N GLN A 97 -5.61 6.87 -4.60
CA GLN A 97 -5.75 7.42 -3.26
C GLN A 97 -5.10 8.81 -3.17
N PHE A 98 -5.92 9.84 -3.05
CA PHE A 98 -5.49 11.23 -2.85
C PHE A 98 -6.36 11.90 -1.75
N GLY A 99 -6.00 13.14 -1.37
CA GLY A 99 -6.69 13.96 -0.40
C GLY A 99 -5.74 14.78 0.48
N HIS A 100 -4.76 14.12 1.14
CA HIS A 100 -3.83 14.76 2.09
C HIS A 100 -3.11 16.01 1.58
N ASN A 101 -2.89 16.11 0.28
CA ASN A 101 -2.21 17.26 -0.32
C ASN A 101 -3.17 18.13 -1.13
N ASP A 102 -4.29 17.59 -1.55
CA ASP A 102 -5.38 18.31 -2.22
C ASP A 102 -6.00 19.39 -1.32
N GLU A 103 -6.11 19.13 -0.02
CA GLU A 103 -6.62 20.06 0.98
C GLU A 103 -5.65 21.21 1.33
N LYS A 104 -4.37 21.15 0.93
CA LYS A 104 -3.39 22.16 1.26
C LYS A 104 -3.59 23.42 0.41
N PRO A 105 -3.48 24.63 0.99
CA PRO A 105 -3.77 25.88 0.30
C PRO A 105 -2.64 26.32 -0.66
N LYS A 106 -1.93 25.38 -1.27
CA LYS A 106 -0.85 25.65 -2.24
C LYS A 106 -1.36 25.49 -3.66
N PRO A 107 -1.28 26.51 -4.53
CA PRO A 107 -1.88 26.48 -5.87
C PRO A 107 -1.42 25.34 -6.77
N ASP A 108 -0.20 24.83 -6.55
CA ASP A 108 0.38 23.72 -7.31
C ASP A 108 -0.25 22.35 -6.97
N ARG A 109 -1.03 22.26 -5.88
CA ARG A 109 -1.60 21.00 -5.41
C ARG A 109 -3.04 21.08 -4.92
N HIS A 110 -3.54 22.29 -4.57
CA HIS A 110 -4.89 22.46 -4.07
C HIS A 110 -5.95 22.09 -5.09
N THR A 111 -6.99 21.39 -4.64
CA THR A 111 -8.20 21.08 -5.40
C THR A 111 -9.42 21.16 -4.47
N ASP A 112 -10.61 21.40 -5.03
CA ASP A 112 -11.83 21.56 -4.27
C ASP A 112 -12.75 20.35 -4.43
N PRO A 113 -13.19 19.70 -3.31
CA PRO A 113 -14.22 18.67 -3.35
C PRO A 113 -15.53 19.20 -3.94
N GLY A 114 -16.19 18.37 -4.74
CA GLY A 114 -17.38 18.74 -5.49
C GLY A 114 -17.08 19.45 -6.82
N SER A 115 -15.82 19.72 -7.13
CA SER A 115 -15.41 20.36 -8.40
C SER A 115 -14.08 19.80 -8.92
N THR A 116 -12.96 20.48 -8.70
CA THR A 116 -11.66 20.12 -9.29
C THR A 116 -11.09 18.82 -8.76
N PHE A 117 -11.30 18.48 -7.48
CA PHE A 117 -10.88 17.18 -6.93
C PHE A 117 -11.64 16.04 -7.59
N ASP A 118 -12.98 16.15 -7.65
CA ASP A 118 -13.84 15.15 -8.29
C ASP A 118 -13.52 14.98 -9.77
N ALA A 119 -13.26 16.09 -10.48
CA ALA A 119 -12.88 16.07 -11.89
C ALA A 119 -11.56 15.32 -12.12
N ASN A 120 -10.55 15.50 -11.26
CA ASN A 120 -9.29 14.77 -11.33
C ASN A 120 -9.49 13.26 -11.07
N LEU A 121 -10.29 12.90 -10.06
CA LEU A 121 -10.63 11.51 -9.78
C LEU A 121 -11.36 10.86 -10.97
N ALA A 122 -12.33 11.58 -11.54
CA ALA A 122 -13.06 11.12 -12.72
C ALA A 122 -12.15 10.93 -13.94
N LYS A 123 -11.18 11.83 -14.14
CA LYS A 123 -10.14 11.70 -15.17
C LYS A 123 -9.35 10.40 -15.00
N TYR A 124 -8.83 10.11 -13.82
CA TYR A 124 -8.11 8.87 -13.55
C TYR A 124 -8.95 7.63 -13.86
N VAL A 125 -10.21 7.63 -13.43
CA VAL A 125 -11.15 6.52 -13.67
C VAL A 125 -11.37 6.31 -15.17
N ASN A 126 -11.72 7.37 -15.90
CA ASN A 126 -12.09 7.27 -17.31
C ASN A 126 -10.89 6.87 -18.18
N GLU A 127 -9.71 7.43 -17.93
CA GLU A 127 -8.50 7.10 -18.69
C GLU A 127 -7.99 5.70 -18.38
N THR A 128 -8.11 5.22 -17.11
CA THR A 128 -7.85 3.82 -16.77
C THR A 128 -8.74 2.88 -17.58
N ARG A 129 -10.04 3.16 -17.62
CA ARG A 129 -11.01 2.36 -18.40
C ARG A 129 -10.72 2.40 -19.91
N ALA A 130 -10.31 3.53 -20.44
CA ALA A 130 -9.94 3.67 -21.85
C ALA A 130 -8.76 2.77 -22.23
N LYS A 131 -7.89 2.41 -21.28
CA LYS A 131 -6.81 1.43 -21.45
C LYS A 131 -7.23 -0.02 -21.18
N GLY A 132 -8.49 -0.27 -20.84
CA GLY A 132 -8.99 -1.58 -20.44
C GLY A 132 -8.61 -1.98 -19.01
N GLY A 133 -8.08 -1.05 -18.22
CA GLY A 133 -7.80 -1.23 -16.80
C GLY A 133 -9.04 -1.07 -15.92
N ILE A 134 -8.94 -1.51 -14.70
CA ILE A 134 -10.03 -1.51 -13.69
C ILE A 134 -9.64 -0.50 -12.59
N PRO A 135 -10.29 0.69 -12.57
CA PRO A 135 -10.04 1.68 -11.53
C PRO A 135 -10.72 1.29 -10.22
N VAL A 136 -10.05 1.56 -9.10
CA VAL A 136 -10.58 1.42 -7.74
C VAL A 136 -10.27 2.71 -6.99
N LEU A 137 -11.29 3.39 -6.49
CA LEU A 137 -11.13 4.63 -5.73
C LEU A 137 -11.00 4.35 -4.24
N PHE A 138 -10.11 5.10 -3.60
CA PHE A 138 -9.91 5.14 -2.17
C PHE A 138 -10.07 6.58 -1.68
N ASN A 139 -10.62 6.75 -0.48
CA ASN A 139 -10.43 8.00 0.24
C ASN A 139 -9.09 8.00 1.00
N ALA A 140 -8.73 9.14 1.60
CA ALA A 140 -7.51 9.29 2.37
C ALA A 140 -7.51 8.39 3.62
N VAL A 141 -6.35 7.84 3.99
CA VAL A 141 -6.18 7.25 5.32
C VAL A 141 -6.24 8.35 6.39
N VAL A 142 -6.61 8.02 7.63
CA VAL A 142 -6.71 9.03 8.69
C VAL A 142 -5.34 9.58 9.11
N ARG A 143 -5.31 10.79 9.65
CA ARG A 143 -4.24 11.25 10.54
C ARG A 143 -4.58 10.86 11.97
N ARG A 144 -3.60 10.45 12.73
CA ARG A 144 -3.78 10.24 14.17
C ARG A 144 -3.97 11.60 14.85
N CYS A 145 -5.22 12.00 15.04
CA CYS A 145 -5.58 13.28 15.63
C CYS A 145 -6.63 13.08 16.74
N TYR A 146 -6.26 13.42 17.97
CA TYR A 146 -7.13 13.41 19.15
C TYR A 146 -7.31 14.83 19.70
N TYR A 147 -7.32 15.82 18.80
CA TYR A 147 -7.48 17.22 19.15
C TYR A 147 -8.53 17.88 18.25
N SER A 148 -9.57 18.44 18.87
CA SER A 148 -10.72 19.05 18.19
C SER A 148 -10.57 20.56 17.90
N GLY A 149 -9.39 21.17 18.19
CA GLY A 149 -9.11 22.57 17.86
C GLY A 149 -8.64 22.74 16.42
N GLU A 150 -8.53 23.99 15.98
CA GLU A 150 -7.97 24.31 14.67
C GLU A 150 -6.52 23.82 14.57
N LEU A 151 -6.29 22.88 13.66
CA LEU A 151 -4.96 22.46 13.24
C LEU A 151 -4.61 23.25 11.97
N LYS A 152 -3.50 23.95 11.99
CA LYS A 152 -2.98 24.59 10.77
C LYS A 152 -2.45 23.49 9.85
N ASN A 153 -3.18 23.19 8.78
CA ASN A 153 -2.84 22.15 7.79
C ASN A 153 -1.54 22.39 7.02
N ASP A 154 -0.92 23.56 7.16
CA ASP A 154 0.39 23.89 6.58
C ASP A 154 1.57 23.31 7.39
N ASP A 155 1.32 22.73 8.55
CA ASP A 155 2.36 22.29 9.48
C ASP A 155 2.97 20.91 9.19
N ASP A 156 2.39 20.10 8.29
CA ASP A 156 2.92 18.76 7.99
C ASP A 156 4.38 18.79 7.51
N GLU A 157 4.79 19.77 6.70
CA GLU A 157 6.18 19.90 6.26
C GLU A 157 7.10 20.36 7.40
N LYS A 158 6.60 21.19 8.31
CA LYS A 158 7.31 21.63 9.51
C LYS A 158 7.38 20.53 10.56
N LEU A 159 6.33 19.70 10.66
CA LEU A 159 6.28 18.56 11.60
C LEU A 159 7.32 17.48 11.28
N ARG A 160 7.69 17.31 9.99
CA ARG A 160 8.70 16.32 9.58
C ARG A 160 10.06 16.48 10.28
N ASN A 161 10.38 17.70 10.73
CA ASN A 161 11.64 18.01 11.39
C ASN A 161 11.48 18.22 12.92
N LYS A 162 10.27 18.11 13.46
CA LYS A 162 10.06 18.26 14.91
C LYS A 162 10.46 17.00 15.64
N LYS A 163 11.23 17.20 16.72
CA LYS A 163 11.50 16.16 17.71
C LYS A 163 10.27 15.95 18.57
N TYR A 164 9.97 14.70 18.89
CA TYR A 164 8.93 14.38 19.84
C TYR A 164 9.46 14.42 21.26
N ASP A 165 8.87 15.24 22.11
CA ASP A 165 9.22 15.42 23.51
C ASP A 165 8.24 14.71 24.48
N GLY A 166 7.37 13.84 23.93
CA GLY A 166 6.33 13.15 24.69
C GLY A 166 5.04 13.98 24.85
N LYS A 167 4.99 15.20 24.33
CA LYS A 167 3.81 16.07 24.46
C LYS A 167 3.01 16.09 23.17
N GLU A 168 1.74 15.75 23.29
CA GLU A 168 0.75 15.85 22.22
C GLU A 168 -0.38 16.78 22.65
N LEU A 169 -1.03 17.41 21.67
CA LEU A 169 -2.29 18.09 21.91
C LEU A 169 -3.40 17.05 21.85
N ILE A 170 -3.99 16.77 23.02
CA ILE A 170 -5.07 15.79 23.16
C ILE A 170 -6.15 16.46 24.02
N ASN A 171 -7.37 16.57 23.47
CA ASN A 171 -8.56 17.02 24.18
C ASN A 171 -9.80 16.19 23.83
N SER A 172 -9.59 15.07 23.11
CA SER A 172 -10.62 14.13 22.71
C SER A 172 -10.14 12.70 22.98
N ASP A 173 -11.03 11.84 23.40
CA ASP A 173 -10.83 10.38 23.51
C ASP A 173 -11.19 9.65 22.21
N THR A 174 -11.77 10.37 21.24
CA THR A 174 -12.13 9.87 19.92
C THR A 174 -11.25 10.50 18.85
N LEU A 175 -10.96 9.71 17.81
CA LEU A 175 -10.17 10.19 16.66
C LEU A 175 -10.98 11.22 15.88
N ILE A 176 -10.36 12.37 15.59
CA ILE A 176 -10.97 13.50 14.87
C ILE A 176 -10.64 13.42 13.40
N ASP A 177 -11.66 13.50 12.53
CA ASP A 177 -11.44 13.64 11.09
C ASP A 177 -10.78 15.00 10.77
N THR A 178 -9.72 14.96 9.99
CA THR A 178 -8.98 16.15 9.58
C THR A 178 -9.10 16.45 8.08
N HIS A 179 -9.85 15.62 7.34
CA HIS A 179 -9.94 15.70 5.88
C HIS A 179 -11.28 16.24 5.38
N GLY A 180 -12.34 16.21 6.20
CA GLY A 180 -13.63 16.77 5.87
C GLY A 180 -14.20 16.27 4.53
N ALA A 181 -14.53 17.18 3.63
CA ALA A 181 -15.16 16.85 2.35
C ALA A 181 -14.27 15.99 1.42
N TYR A 182 -12.93 15.99 1.61
CA TYR A 182 -12.02 15.14 0.83
C TYR A 182 -12.17 13.64 1.14
N VAL A 183 -12.76 13.28 2.28
CA VAL A 183 -13.11 11.88 2.59
C VAL A 183 -14.33 11.43 1.81
N VAL A 184 -15.28 12.34 1.59
CA VAL A 184 -16.59 12.04 1.00
C VAL A 184 -16.55 12.03 -0.52
N ALA A 185 -15.81 12.94 -1.14
CA ALA A 185 -15.73 13.12 -2.58
C ALA A 185 -15.37 11.84 -3.37
N PRO A 186 -14.33 11.05 -2.99
CA PRO A 186 -13.99 9.82 -3.71
C PRO A 186 -15.12 8.79 -3.72
N ARG A 187 -15.92 8.70 -2.65
CA ARG A 187 -17.09 7.83 -2.57
C ARG A 187 -18.19 8.27 -3.54
N HIS A 188 -18.43 9.59 -3.63
CA HIS A 188 -19.42 10.14 -4.55
C HIS A 188 -19.03 9.90 -6.01
N VAL A 189 -17.77 10.15 -6.35
CA VAL A 189 -17.23 9.88 -7.69
C VAL A 189 -17.30 8.39 -8.02
N ALA A 190 -16.95 7.52 -7.08
CA ALA A 190 -17.02 6.08 -7.27
C ALA A 190 -18.46 5.61 -7.56
N LYS A 191 -19.44 6.13 -6.80
CA LYS A 191 -20.85 5.85 -7.02
C LYS A 191 -21.32 6.37 -8.36
N ALA A 192 -21.00 7.61 -8.72
CA ALA A 192 -21.43 8.25 -9.96
C ALA A 192 -20.87 7.53 -11.20
N LEU A 193 -19.63 7.05 -11.14
CA LEU A 193 -18.96 6.35 -12.22
C LEU A 193 -19.06 4.82 -12.14
N ASN A 194 -19.79 4.29 -11.14
CA ASN A 194 -19.95 2.84 -10.91
C ASN A 194 -18.58 2.10 -10.90
N VAL A 195 -17.68 2.52 -10.01
CA VAL A 195 -16.38 1.87 -9.76
C VAL A 195 -16.32 1.36 -8.32
N PRO A 196 -15.51 0.31 -8.03
CA PRO A 196 -15.27 -0.12 -6.67
C PRO A 196 -14.70 1.02 -5.81
N PHE A 197 -15.14 1.07 -4.56
CA PHE A 197 -14.66 2.04 -3.58
C PHE A 197 -14.18 1.33 -2.32
N VAL A 198 -12.95 1.63 -1.90
CA VAL A 198 -12.35 1.17 -0.64
C VAL A 198 -12.34 2.32 0.35
N ASP A 199 -13.06 2.18 1.44
CA ASP A 199 -13.14 3.18 2.50
C ASP A 199 -11.89 3.11 3.40
N ALA A 200 -10.77 3.63 2.90
CA ALA A 200 -9.49 3.62 3.61
C ALA A 200 -9.55 4.46 4.89
N THR A 201 -10.33 5.55 4.88
CA THR A 201 -10.60 6.35 6.09
C THR A 201 -11.23 5.49 7.18
N LYS A 202 -12.32 4.77 6.86
CA LYS A 202 -12.99 3.90 7.84
C LYS A 202 -12.07 2.79 8.35
N VAL A 203 -11.36 2.11 7.45
CA VAL A 203 -10.44 1.02 7.80
C VAL A 203 -9.37 1.51 8.78
N THR A 204 -8.72 2.63 8.48
CA THR A 204 -7.65 3.16 9.33
C THR A 204 -8.18 3.82 10.61
N HIS A 205 -9.36 4.45 10.57
CA HIS A 205 -10.06 4.94 11.76
C HIS A 205 -10.36 3.80 12.75
N ASP A 206 -10.89 2.69 12.25
CA ASP A 206 -11.23 1.53 13.10
C ASP A 206 -9.98 0.92 13.74
N ILE A 207 -8.85 0.83 12.99
CA ILE A 207 -7.56 0.37 13.53
C ILE A 207 -7.10 1.28 14.67
N GLU A 208 -7.01 2.58 14.42
CA GLU A 208 -6.50 3.53 15.41
C GLU A 208 -7.39 3.62 16.63
N THR A 209 -8.72 3.64 16.46
CA THR A 209 -9.68 3.64 17.55
C THR A 209 -9.58 2.38 18.40
N SER A 210 -9.41 1.21 17.77
CA SER A 210 -9.26 -0.06 18.49
C SER A 210 -8.01 -0.13 19.34
N MET A 211 -6.94 0.56 18.92
CA MET A 211 -5.67 0.64 19.63
C MET A 211 -5.64 1.73 20.71
N GLY A 212 -6.56 2.70 20.63
CA GLY A 212 -6.61 3.85 21.50
C GLY A 212 -5.43 4.82 21.32
N ILE A 213 -5.42 5.88 22.13
CA ILE A 213 -4.43 6.99 22.02
C ILE A 213 -3.00 6.46 22.09
N GLU A 214 -2.67 5.69 23.12
CA GLU A 214 -1.28 5.21 23.33
C GLU A 214 -0.90 4.11 22.33
N GLY A 215 -1.82 3.21 22.01
CA GLY A 215 -1.56 2.11 21.09
C GLY A 215 -1.36 2.58 19.67
N SER A 216 -2.18 3.52 19.19
CA SER A 216 -2.13 4.04 17.82
C SER A 216 -0.84 4.85 17.54
N ARG A 217 -0.20 5.40 18.56
CA ARG A 217 1.13 6.02 18.43
C ARG A 217 2.15 5.09 17.75
N LYS A 218 2.07 3.79 18.05
CA LYS A 218 2.99 2.78 17.51
C LYS A 218 2.88 2.58 15.99
N LEU A 219 1.80 3.03 15.37
CA LEU A 219 1.62 2.91 13.92
C LEU A 219 2.43 3.95 13.15
N HIS A 220 2.66 5.11 13.76
CA HIS A 220 3.16 6.31 13.10
C HIS A 220 4.65 6.56 13.31
N MET A 221 5.15 7.54 12.57
CA MET A 221 6.51 8.06 12.75
C MET A 221 6.57 8.97 14.00
N LEU A 222 6.12 8.44 15.13
CA LEU A 222 5.99 9.15 16.40
C LEU A 222 6.83 8.47 17.46
N PHE A 223 8.12 8.88 17.54
CA PHE A 223 9.14 8.26 18.37
C PHE A 223 9.73 9.26 19.36
N LEU A 224 9.88 8.84 20.60
CA LEU A 224 10.71 9.54 21.59
C LEU A 224 12.21 9.45 21.23
N PRO A 225 13.05 10.38 21.71
CA PRO A 225 14.49 10.24 21.58
C PRO A 225 14.97 8.90 22.13
N GLY A 226 15.77 8.18 21.34
CA GLY A 226 16.29 6.85 21.68
C GLY A 226 15.33 5.67 21.49
N GLU A 227 14.05 5.91 21.18
CA GLU A 227 13.05 4.84 21.01
C GLU A 227 13.28 4.03 19.72
N ASN A 228 13.82 4.66 18.69
CA ASN A 228 14.12 3.98 17.42
C ASN A 228 15.53 4.34 16.93
N PRO A 229 16.39 3.35 16.64
CA PRO A 229 17.77 3.60 16.23
C PRO A 229 17.92 4.35 14.90
N GLN A 230 16.94 4.27 14.00
CA GLN A 230 16.97 5.01 12.73
C GLN A 230 16.51 6.47 12.87
N VAL A 231 15.90 6.84 14.01
CA VAL A 231 15.48 8.21 14.34
C VAL A 231 15.87 8.54 15.78
N PRO A 232 17.17 8.52 16.11
CA PRO A 232 17.65 8.60 17.51
C PRO A 232 17.28 9.90 18.22
N ALA A 233 17.05 10.97 17.47
CA ALA A 233 16.60 12.27 18.00
C ALA A 233 15.10 12.33 18.30
N GLY A 234 14.35 11.24 18.04
CA GLY A 234 12.90 11.22 18.08
C GLY A 234 12.28 11.88 16.84
N LYS A 235 11.00 11.66 16.62
CA LYS A 235 10.24 12.26 15.52
C LYS A 235 8.79 12.44 15.92
N LYS A 236 8.20 13.60 15.59
CA LYS A 236 6.78 13.90 15.84
C LYS A 236 6.03 14.00 14.52
N ASP A 237 5.51 12.87 14.04
CA ASP A 237 4.74 12.79 12.82
C ASP A 237 3.60 11.78 13.01
N ASN A 238 2.40 12.28 13.10
CA ASN A 238 1.17 11.52 13.35
C ASN A 238 0.40 11.17 12.05
N THR A 239 1.00 11.41 10.89
CA THR A 239 0.41 11.14 9.57
C THR A 239 1.06 9.93 8.91
N HIS A 240 2.40 9.88 8.87
CA HIS A 240 3.11 8.82 8.16
C HIS A 240 3.33 7.61 9.05
N TYR A 241 3.19 6.43 8.42
CA TYR A 241 3.37 5.15 9.09
C TYR A 241 4.85 4.77 9.17
N ASN A 242 5.23 4.11 10.25
CA ASN A 242 6.44 3.30 10.30
C ASN A 242 6.19 1.90 9.69
N ILE A 243 7.21 1.04 9.66
CA ILE A 243 7.11 -0.33 9.10
C ILE A 243 5.93 -1.10 9.70
N TYR A 244 5.78 -1.07 11.03
CA TYR A 244 4.73 -1.80 11.75
C TYR A 244 3.33 -1.29 11.35
N GLY A 245 3.14 0.04 11.36
CA GLY A 245 1.87 0.65 10.99
C GLY A 245 1.52 0.41 9.52
N ALA A 246 2.47 0.60 8.61
CA ALA A 246 2.26 0.36 7.19
C ALA A 246 1.83 -1.09 6.91
N ARG A 247 2.42 -2.08 7.59
CA ARG A 247 2.06 -3.49 7.45
C ARG A 247 0.65 -3.78 7.96
N ILE A 248 0.26 -3.23 9.12
CA ILE A 248 -1.10 -3.38 9.67
C ILE A 248 -2.12 -2.77 8.71
N VAL A 249 -1.88 -1.54 8.28
CA VAL A 249 -2.80 -0.82 7.37
C VAL A 249 -2.89 -1.54 6.02
N ALA A 250 -1.78 -1.97 5.43
CA ALA A 250 -1.79 -2.67 4.15
C ALA A 250 -2.56 -4.00 4.22
N ASN A 251 -2.42 -4.78 5.30
CA ASN A 251 -3.18 -6.01 5.49
C ASN A 251 -4.69 -5.73 5.59
N ALA A 252 -5.09 -4.74 6.38
CA ALA A 252 -6.50 -4.39 6.53
C ALA A 252 -7.11 -3.82 5.24
N LEU A 253 -6.34 -3.00 4.51
CA LEU A 253 -6.76 -2.52 3.19
C LEU A 253 -6.86 -3.66 2.17
N ALA A 254 -5.96 -4.65 2.19
CA ALA A 254 -6.03 -5.81 1.32
C ALA A 254 -7.30 -6.65 1.57
N ASP A 255 -7.70 -6.79 2.83
CA ASP A 255 -8.96 -7.45 3.19
C ASP A 255 -10.17 -6.67 2.66
N GLU A 256 -10.17 -5.34 2.81
CA GLU A 256 -11.25 -4.50 2.29
C GLU A 256 -11.28 -4.50 0.75
N ILE A 257 -10.11 -4.43 0.09
CA ILE A 257 -9.98 -4.62 -1.36
C ILE A 257 -10.62 -5.94 -1.79
N GLY A 258 -10.34 -7.04 -1.07
CA GLY A 258 -10.93 -8.35 -1.37
C GLY A 258 -12.45 -8.39 -1.24
N LYS A 259 -13.06 -7.53 -0.41
CA LYS A 259 -14.51 -7.37 -0.29
C LYS A 259 -15.08 -6.55 -1.44
N GLN A 260 -14.45 -5.42 -1.76
CA GLN A 260 -14.93 -4.48 -2.78
C GLN A 260 -14.61 -4.93 -4.22
N VAL A 261 -13.57 -5.75 -4.39
CA VAL A 261 -13.12 -6.30 -5.67
C VAL A 261 -13.02 -7.82 -5.57
N PRO A 262 -14.15 -8.56 -5.70
CA PRO A 262 -14.19 -10.02 -5.45
C PRO A 262 -13.18 -10.84 -6.26
N ALA A 263 -12.81 -10.37 -7.45
CA ALA A 263 -11.79 -11.02 -8.28
C ALA A 263 -10.40 -11.04 -7.61
N LEU A 264 -10.08 -10.06 -6.77
CA LEU A 264 -8.83 -10.00 -6.03
C LEU A 264 -8.87 -10.78 -4.70
N LYS A 265 -10.05 -11.09 -4.16
CA LYS A 265 -10.20 -11.79 -2.87
C LYS A 265 -9.39 -13.08 -2.79
N LYS A 266 -9.41 -13.88 -3.86
CA LYS A 266 -8.68 -15.17 -3.91
C LYS A 266 -7.15 -15.02 -3.91
N HIS A 267 -6.65 -13.82 -4.15
CA HIS A 267 -5.22 -13.48 -4.19
C HIS A 267 -4.72 -12.86 -2.88
N VAL A 268 -5.62 -12.41 -1.99
CA VAL A 268 -5.23 -11.86 -0.68
C VAL A 268 -4.57 -12.94 0.16
N ARG A 269 -3.45 -12.60 0.79
CA ARG A 269 -2.65 -13.48 1.67
C ARG A 269 -2.22 -12.72 2.91
N HIS A 270 -2.11 -13.47 4.00
CA HIS A 270 -1.58 -12.96 5.26
C HIS A 270 -0.33 -13.76 5.64
N PHE A 271 0.73 -13.06 5.97
CA PHE A 271 1.98 -13.61 6.46
C PHE A 271 2.31 -12.96 7.79
N ASP A 272 2.80 -13.75 8.74
CA ASP A 272 3.23 -13.19 10.04
C ASP A 272 4.33 -12.15 9.82
N HIS A 273 5.29 -12.44 8.93
CA HIS A 273 6.35 -11.53 8.53
C HIS A 273 6.62 -11.57 7.03
N VAL A 274 7.16 -10.47 6.53
CA VAL A 274 7.64 -10.33 5.15
C VAL A 274 9.08 -9.85 5.18
N VAL A 275 9.96 -10.48 4.40
CA VAL A 275 11.34 -10.03 4.20
C VAL A 275 11.53 -9.49 2.79
N SER A 276 12.20 -8.35 2.69
CA SER A 276 12.47 -7.67 1.42
C SER A 276 13.75 -6.86 1.49
N GLN A 277 14.67 -7.08 0.56
CA GLN A 277 15.91 -6.29 0.46
C GLN A 277 15.64 -4.84 0.03
N GLU A 278 14.45 -4.58 -0.52
CA GLU A 278 14.00 -3.26 -0.99
C GLU A 278 13.13 -2.51 0.05
N GLY A 279 13.08 -2.99 1.31
CA GLY A 279 12.30 -2.34 2.37
C GLY A 279 10.78 -2.49 2.26
N ARG A 280 10.29 -3.40 1.42
CA ARG A 280 8.86 -3.70 1.23
C ARG A 280 8.32 -4.73 2.23
N GLY A 281 9.05 -4.98 3.32
CA GLY A 281 8.72 -5.94 4.35
C GLY A 281 9.18 -5.49 5.72
N ASP A 282 9.01 -6.38 6.70
CA ASP A 282 9.35 -6.12 8.10
C ASP A 282 10.87 -6.13 8.34
N PHE A 283 11.60 -6.97 7.58
CA PHE A 283 13.04 -7.21 7.76
C PHE A 283 13.80 -7.22 6.43
N PHE A 284 15.10 -6.94 6.50
CA PHE A 284 16.01 -6.94 5.35
C PHE A 284 16.75 -8.25 5.16
N THR A 285 16.82 -9.10 6.19
CA THR A 285 17.50 -10.39 6.16
C THR A 285 16.63 -11.48 6.77
N LEU A 286 16.90 -12.74 6.38
CA LEU A 286 16.22 -13.89 6.99
C LEU A 286 16.62 -14.07 8.45
N GLN A 287 17.87 -13.70 8.83
CA GLN A 287 18.31 -13.80 10.22
C GLN A 287 17.55 -12.83 11.12
N GLU A 288 17.36 -11.56 10.70
CA GLU A 288 16.53 -10.60 11.43
C GLU A 288 15.11 -11.13 11.67
N ALA A 289 14.49 -11.71 10.64
CA ALA A 289 13.17 -12.31 10.77
C ALA A 289 13.18 -13.49 11.77
N VAL A 290 14.18 -14.37 11.69
CA VAL A 290 14.32 -15.48 12.62
C VAL A 290 14.50 -14.97 14.06
N ASP A 291 15.39 -13.98 14.27
CA ASP A 291 15.66 -13.45 15.60
C ASP A 291 14.43 -12.80 16.26
N ALA A 292 13.58 -12.14 15.47
CA ALA A 292 12.35 -11.50 15.95
C ALA A 292 11.22 -12.47 16.33
N ILE A 293 11.25 -13.71 15.84
CA ILE A 293 10.16 -14.69 16.08
C ILE A 293 10.33 -15.33 17.44
N PRO A 294 9.30 -15.32 18.31
CA PRO A 294 9.32 -16.02 19.59
C PRO A 294 9.48 -17.55 19.43
N ALA A 295 10.16 -18.19 20.37
CA ALA A 295 10.26 -19.65 20.43
C ALA A 295 8.88 -20.28 20.56
N GLY A 296 8.69 -21.47 19.94
CA GLY A 296 7.45 -22.24 20.03
C GLY A 296 6.29 -21.80 19.13
N LYS A 297 6.31 -20.56 18.61
CA LYS A 297 5.28 -20.07 17.68
C LYS A 297 5.53 -20.63 16.27
N LYS A 298 4.48 -21.24 15.65
CA LYS A 298 4.49 -21.52 14.21
C LYS A 298 4.32 -20.20 13.47
N THR A 299 5.27 -19.87 12.60
CA THR A 299 5.32 -18.56 11.93
C THR A 299 5.52 -18.76 10.44
N THR A 300 4.81 -17.97 9.63
CA THR A 300 4.96 -17.93 8.18
C THR A 300 5.70 -16.65 7.79
N VAL A 301 6.81 -16.80 7.07
CA VAL A 301 7.62 -15.69 6.58
C VAL A 301 7.61 -15.70 5.05
N LEU A 302 7.07 -14.63 4.45
CA LEU A 302 7.15 -14.40 3.01
C LEU A 302 8.52 -13.81 2.66
N ILE A 303 9.12 -14.35 1.59
CA ILE A 303 10.37 -13.87 1.01
C ILE A 303 10.05 -13.26 -0.37
N LEU A 304 10.28 -11.95 -0.52
CA LEU A 304 10.04 -11.22 -1.76
C LEU A 304 11.31 -11.16 -2.61
N GLY A 305 11.30 -11.90 -3.74
CA GLY A 305 12.35 -11.85 -4.77
C GLY A 305 13.79 -12.08 -4.26
N GLY A 306 14.75 -12.05 -5.18
CA GLY A 306 16.17 -11.97 -4.87
C GLY A 306 16.84 -13.26 -4.35
N GLU A 307 18.15 -13.13 -4.11
CA GLU A 307 18.97 -14.18 -3.50
C GLU A 307 19.19 -13.88 -2.02
N TRP A 308 18.93 -14.88 -1.19
CA TRP A 308 18.94 -14.73 0.27
C TRP A 308 19.94 -15.66 0.91
N LYS A 309 20.73 -15.11 1.82
CA LYS A 309 21.62 -15.91 2.67
C LYS A 309 20.77 -16.71 3.67
N LYS A 310 21.05 -18.03 3.74
CA LYS A 310 20.43 -18.90 4.75
C LYS A 310 20.68 -18.35 6.15
N PRO A 311 19.67 -18.39 7.06
CA PRO A 311 19.88 -18.01 8.46
C PRO A 311 21.00 -18.85 9.07
N ALA A 312 21.90 -18.18 9.81
CA ALA A 312 23.01 -18.85 10.50
C ALA A 312 22.51 -19.76 11.64
N ARG A 313 21.38 -19.41 12.24
CA ARG A 313 20.74 -20.18 13.32
C ARG A 313 19.23 -20.11 13.19
N MET A 314 18.54 -21.14 13.67
CA MET A 314 17.09 -21.25 13.71
C MET A 314 16.54 -21.37 15.12
N ASP A 315 17.39 -21.66 16.11
CA ASP A 315 17.09 -21.75 17.55
C ASP A 315 15.83 -22.58 17.87
N GLY A 316 15.63 -23.68 17.13
CA GLY A 316 14.45 -24.54 17.28
C GLY A 316 13.12 -23.91 16.85
N LYS A 317 13.11 -22.74 16.20
CA LYS A 317 11.90 -22.04 15.78
C LYS A 317 11.23 -22.75 14.61
N LYS A 318 9.89 -22.82 14.64
CA LYS A 318 9.06 -23.46 13.60
C LYS A 318 8.64 -22.44 12.55
N ILE A 319 9.49 -22.19 11.56
CA ILE A 319 9.28 -21.18 10.52
C ILE A 319 9.00 -21.86 9.17
N ARG A 320 7.91 -21.45 8.52
CA ARG A 320 7.60 -21.77 7.13
C ARG A 320 7.99 -20.60 6.26
N PHE A 321 9.02 -20.76 5.44
CA PHE A 321 9.38 -19.79 4.41
C PHE A 321 8.53 -20.00 3.14
N VAL A 322 7.85 -18.94 2.70
CA VAL A 322 7.15 -18.88 1.42
C VAL A 322 7.94 -17.97 0.50
N LYS A 323 8.22 -18.42 -0.72
CA LYS A 323 9.09 -17.72 -1.67
C LYS A 323 8.28 -17.26 -2.86
N TYR A 324 8.28 -15.96 -3.17
CA TYR A 324 7.65 -15.37 -4.34
C TYR A 324 8.69 -14.71 -5.26
N PHE A 325 8.31 -14.49 -6.50
CA PHE A 325 9.11 -13.75 -7.49
C PHE A 325 10.55 -14.28 -7.66
N GLY A 326 10.71 -15.61 -7.70
CA GLY A 326 11.99 -16.24 -7.91
C GLY A 326 12.97 -16.16 -6.72
N ALA A 327 12.48 -15.89 -5.51
CA ALA A 327 13.33 -15.86 -4.32
C ALA A 327 14.06 -17.20 -4.10
N THR A 328 15.36 -17.15 -3.88
CA THR A 328 16.23 -18.31 -3.60
C THR A 328 16.95 -18.14 -2.27
N ILE A 329 17.13 -19.23 -1.53
CA ILE A 329 17.93 -19.26 -0.28
C ILE A 329 19.17 -20.10 -0.57
N ARG A 330 20.35 -19.52 -0.34
CA ARG A 330 21.67 -20.16 -0.51
C ARG A 330 22.44 -20.22 0.80
#